data_a89a8f9c93ab2b3c19e8918342073fef
#
_entry.id   a89a8f9c93ab2b3c19e8918342073fef
#
_cell.length_a   1.000
_cell.length_b   1.000
_cell.length_c   1.000
_cell.angle_alpha   90.00
_cell.angle_beta   90.00
_cell.angle_gamma   90.00
#
_symmetry.space_group_name_H-M   'P 1'
#
loop_
_entity.id
_entity.type
_entity.pdbx_description
1 polymer ?
#
loop_
_entity_poly.entity_id
_entity_poly.type
_entity_poly.pdbx_seq_one_letter_code
_entity_poly.pdbx_strand_id
1 'polypeptide(L)'
;MKHTFLTISTCLVGLILAFPPLTSAIELPPEEVYAGHKLIDDWNTEAAEHFTKTLLKKYPKSGDAYFLKARVEFFKGNHDLATKILKQVTGNHREVHEFKNLVYETYEETKLFATSESKHFIYRYQKGSDEILVHYATKVLEKSYKILGKIFNYYPKEKVLVEFYPNRESFSKISPLTLDDIAISGTVALCKYNRIMMISPGSLVRGYNWMDTLSHEYTHYILTKKSRNNLPLWM
;
A
#
# COMPACT_ATOMS: atom_id res chain seq x y z
N MET A 1 77.24 -30.63 -43.70
CA MET A 1 76.08 -29.72 -43.76
C MET A 1 75.17 -30.10 -42.55
N LYS A 2 75.20 -29.24 -41.58
CA LYS A 2 74.38 -29.46 -40.33
C LYS A 2 73.15 -28.52 -40.35
N HIS A 3 71.97 -29.07 -40.38
CA HIS A 3 70.73 -28.32 -40.30
C HIS A 3 70.28 -28.23 -38.84
N THR A 4 70.28 -27.03 -38.30
CA THR A 4 69.81 -26.71 -36.97
C THR A 4 68.34 -26.34 -37.08
N PHE A 5 67.46 -27.15 -36.44
CA PHE A 5 66.01 -26.88 -36.23
C PHE A 5 65.86 -25.96 -35.07
N LEU A 6 65.26 -24.81 -35.28
CA LEU A 6 64.86 -23.82 -34.29
C LEU A 6 63.40 -24.10 -33.87
N THR A 7 63.15 -24.59 -32.68
CA THR A 7 61.80 -24.79 -32.14
C THR A 7 61.36 -23.50 -31.45
N ILE A 8 60.32 -22.88 -32.00
CA ILE A 8 59.64 -21.73 -31.42
C ILE A 8 58.57 -22.27 -30.45
N SER A 9 58.78 -22.06 -29.12
CA SER A 9 57.79 -22.36 -28.07
C SER A 9 56.85 -21.16 -27.93
N THR A 10 55.63 -21.32 -28.38
CA THR A 10 54.53 -20.31 -28.21
C THR A 10 53.92 -20.51 -26.83
N CYS A 11 54.24 -19.59 -25.93
CA CYS A 11 53.60 -19.52 -24.60
C CYS A 11 52.25 -18.85 -24.74
N LEU A 12 51.17 -19.63 -24.71
CA LEU A 12 49.77 -19.11 -24.64
C LEU A 12 49.49 -18.67 -23.21
N VAL A 13 49.56 -17.36 -22.96
CA VAL A 13 49.11 -16.76 -21.71
C VAL A 13 47.56 -16.71 -21.76
N GLY A 14 46.92 -17.65 -21.12
CA GLY A 14 45.47 -17.66 -20.95
C GLY A 14 45.04 -16.52 -20.03
N LEU A 15 44.42 -15.49 -20.61
CA LEU A 15 43.76 -14.41 -19.85
C LEU A 15 42.48 -14.98 -19.23
N ILE A 16 42.56 -15.39 -17.95
CA ILE A 16 41.37 -15.77 -17.17
C ILE A 16 40.63 -14.46 -16.88
N LEU A 17 39.60 -14.14 -17.67
CA LEU A 17 38.60 -13.13 -17.33
C LEU A 17 37.83 -13.64 -16.12
N ALA A 18 38.22 -13.17 -14.91
CA ALA A 18 37.44 -13.35 -13.70
C ALA A 18 36.14 -12.55 -13.87
N PHE A 19 35.08 -13.23 -14.31
CA PHE A 19 33.72 -12.67 -14.17
C PHE A 19 33.44 -12.51 -12.67
N PRO A 20 33.05 -11.31 -12.21
CA PRO A 20 32.59 -11.19 -10.84
C PRO A 20 31.42 -12.15 -10.65
N PRO A 21 31.34 -12.87 -9.51
CA PRO A 21 30.20 -13.74 -9.26
C PRO A 21 28.94 -12.91 -9.38
N LEU A 22 27.97 -13.41 -10.17
CA LEU A 22 26.61 -12.91 -10.14
C LEU A 22 26.20 -12.91 -8.65
N THR A 23 26.10 -11.72 -8.05
CA THR A 23 25.61 -11.59 -6.70
C THR A 23 24.16 -12.07 -6.74
N SER A 24 23.94 -13.32 -6.32
CA SER A 24 22.60 -13.85 -6.11
C SER A 24 21.84 -12.84 -5.22
N ALA A 25 20.68 -12.43 -5.66
CA ALA A 25 19.80 -11.65 -4.80
C ALA A 25 19.70 -12.37 -3.46
N ILE A 26 20.02 -11.69 -2.37
CA ILE A 26 19.90 -12.26 -1.03
C ILE A 26 18.42 -12.36 -0.75
N GLU A 27 17.85 -13.55 -0.89
CA GLU A 27 16.46 -13.83 -0.56
C GLU A 27 16.29 -13.77 0.95
N LEU A 28 15.16 -13.22 1.39
CA LEU A 28 14.79 -13.26 2.82
C LEU A 28 14.43 -14.70 3.23
N PRO A 29 14.74 -15.10 4.48
CA PRO A 29 14.16 -16.32 5.03
C PRO A 29 12.63 -16.29 4.95
N PRO A 30 11.97 -17.41 4.55
CA PRO A 30 10.51 -17.45 4.39
C PRO A 30 9.74 -17.02 5.65
N GLU A 31 10.25 -17.30 6.83
CA GLU A 31 9.68 -16.88 8.11
C GLU A 31 9.72 -15.37 8.31
N GLU A 32 10.75 -14.67 7.85
CA GLU A 32 10.84 -13.20 7.90
C GLU A 32 9.89 -12.56 6.89
N VAL A 33 9.74 -13.17 5.70
CA VAL A 33 8.74 -12.74 4.70
C VAL A 33 7.33 -12.87 5.26
N TYR A 34 6.99 -14.06 5.80
CA TYR A 34 5.68 -14.32 6.41
C TYR A 34 5.38 -13.37 7.58
N ALA A 35 6.34 -13.16 8.48
CA ALA A 35 6.17 -12.25 9.61
C ALA A 35 5.90 -10.81 9.16
N GLY A 36 6.61 -10.35 8.11
CA GLY A 36 6.40 -9.02 7.53
C GLY A 36 5.01 -8.87 6.92
N HIS A 37 4.56 -9.84 6.12
CA HIS A 37 3.20 -9.86 5.56
C HIS A 37 2.15 -9.84 6.66
N LYS A 38 2.29 -10.70 7.66
CA LYS A 38 1.33 -10.79 8.76
C LYS A 38 1.16 -9.47 9.51
N LEU A 39 2.25 -8.76 9.82
CA LEU A 39 2.17 -7.46 10.49
C LEU A 39 1.38 -6.42 9.65
N ILE A 40 1.56 -6.45 8.32
CA ILE A 40 0.85 -5.54 7.41
C ILE A 40 -0.62 -5.93 7.31
N ASP A 41 -0.90 -7.22 7.16
CA ASP A 41 -2.27 -7.75 7.04
C ASP A 41 -3.06 -7.59 8.33
N ASP A 42 -2.39 -7.64 9.49
CA ASP A 42 -2.93 -7.29 10.82
C ASP A 42 -3.16 -5.77 11.00
N TRP A 43 -2.86 -4.95 10.01
CA TRP A 43 -2.87 -3.49 10.04
C TRP A 43 -2.03 -2.87 11.17
N ASN A 44 -1.01 -3.58 11.61
CA ASN A 44 -0.06 -3.09 12.61
C ASN A 44 1.07 -2.32 11.93
N THR A 45 0.72 -1.16 11.39
CA THR A 45 1.62 -0.32 10.57
C THR A 45 2.89 0.11 11.31
N GLU A 46 2.79 0.39 12.61
CA GLU A 46 3.95 0.78 13.44
C GLU A 46 4.97 -0.36 13.58
N ALA A 47 4.49 -1.56 13.96
CA ALA A 47 5.36 -2.72 14.07
C ALA A 47 5.93 -3.15 12.70
N ALA A 48 5.11 -3.09 11.64
CA ALA A 48 5.54 -3.41 10.28
C ALA A 48 6.62 -2.44 9.77
N GLU A 49 6.52 -1.15 10.10
CA GLU A 49 7.54 -0.15 9.78
C GLU A 49 8.86 -0.45 10.48
N HIS A 50 8.81 -0.70 11.79
CA HIS A 50 10.01 -1.05 12.55
C HIS A 50 10.67 -2.33 12.02
N PHE A 51 9.86 -3.35 11.74
CA PHE A 51 10.31 -4.63 11.20
C PHE A 51 11.00 -4.48 9.84
N THR A 52 10.35 -3.80 8.88
CA THR A 52 10.92 -3.59 7.54
C THR A 52 12.18 -2.74 7.56
N LYS A 53 12.27 -1.76 8.47
CA LYS A 53 13.51 -0.98 8.69
C LYS A 53 14.66 -1.86 9.18
N THR A 54 14.38 -2.82 10.05
CA THR A 54 15.37 -3.79 10.54
C THR A 54 15.79 -4.76 9.42
N LEU A 55 14.83 -5.25 8.63
CA LEU A 55 15.12 -6.11 7.49
C LEU A 55 16.04 -5.44 6.47
N LEU A 56 15.75 -4.21 6.11
CA LEU A 56 16.57 -3.46 5.14
C LEU A 56 17.97 -3.15 5.64
N LYS A 57 18.18 -3.04 6.96
CA LYS A 57 19.54 -2.97 7.52
C LYS A 57 20.29 -4.30 7.39
N LYS A 58 19.61 -5.41 7.61
CA LYS A 58 20.18 -6.76 7.55
C LYS A 58 20.36 -7.25 6.10
N TYR A 59 19.39 -6.92 5.22
CA TYR A 59 19.33 -7.34 3.83
C TYR A 59 19.13 -6.16 2.87
N PRO A 60 20.12 -5.30 2.70
CA PRO A 60 19.97 -4.01 1.97
C PRO A 60 19.73 -4.16 0.46
N LYS A 61 19.89 -5.37 -0.10
CA LYS A 61 19.66 -5.66 -1.52
C LYS A 61 18.49 -6.62 -1.78
N SER A 62 17.73 -6.99 -0.73
CA SER A 62 16.62 -7.92 -0.88
C SER A 62 15.40 -7.26 -1.50
N GLY A 63 14.93 -7.81 -2.64
CA GLY A 63 13.69 -7.41 -3.29
C GLY A 63 12.47 -7.57 -2.39
N ASP A 64 12.41 -8.65 -1.59
CA ASP A 64 11.32 -8.92 -0.66
C ASP A 64 11.27 -7.89 0.47
N ALA A 65 12.43 -7.48 1.02
CA ALA A 65 12.48 -6.43 2.03
C ALA A 65 11.95 -5.08 1.49
N TYR A 66 12.29 -4.74 0.25
CA TYR A 66 11.74 -3.56 -0.42
C TYR A 66 10.24 -3.71 -0.71
N PHE A 67 9.79 -4.91 -1.09
CA PHE A 67 8.36 -5.16 -1.31
C PHE A 67 7.56 -4.98 -0.03
N LEU A 68 7.98 -5.57 1.08
CA LEU A 68 7.36 -5.37 2.39
C LEU A 68 7.37 -3.89 2.79
N LYS A 69 8.48 -3.18 2.59
CA LYS A 69 8.56 -1.74 2.88
C LYS A 69 7.60 -0.92 2.03
N ALA A 70 7.46 -1.23 0.74
CA ALA A 70 6.51 -0.57 -0.15
C ALA A 70 5.06 -0.80 0.30
N ARG A 71 4.72 -2.03 0.73
CA ARG A 71 3.40 -2.34 1.32
C ARG A 71 3.13 -1.50 2.57
N VAL A 72 4.11 -1.37 3.47
CA VAL A 72 3.98 -0.53 4.67
C VAL A 72 3.68 0.92 4.29
N GLU A 73 4.44 1.49 3.34
CA GLU A 73 4.23 2.89 2.93
C GLU A 73 2.86 3.08 2.25
N PHE A 74 2.40 2.12 1.47
CA PHE A 74 1.07 2.14 0.87
C PHE A 74 -0.04 2.12 1.93
N PHE A 75 0.08 1.26 2.94
CA PHE A 75 -0.87 1.20 4.07
C PHE A 75 -0.84 2.44 4.97
N LYS A 76 0.26 3.19 4.97
CA LYS A 76 0.37 4.51 5.61
C LYS A 76 -0.16 5.65 4.75
N GLY A 77 -0.58 5.37 3.50
CA GLY A 77 -1.04 6.37 2.55
C GLY A 77 0.07 7.14 1.86
N ASN A 78 1.34 6.72 1.97
CA ASN A 78 2.49 7.34 1.31
C ASN A 78 2.67 6.80 -0.11
N HIS A 79 1.68 7.04 -0.99
CA HIS A 79 1.60 6.41 -2.32
C HIS A 79 2.80 6.75 -3.21
N ASP A 80 3.27 8.01 -3.21
CA ASP A 80 4.48 8.43 -3.94
C ASP A 80 5.73 7.67 -3.47
N LEU A 81 5.91 7.56 -2.14
CA LEU A 81 7.05 6.84 -1.58
C LEU A 81 6.98 5.34 -1.89
N ALA A 82 5.78 4.74 -1.78
CA ALA A 82 5.57 3.34 -2.13
C ALA A 82 5.93 3.07 -3.60
N THR A 83 5.51 3.94 -4.53
CA THR A 83 5.86 3.86 -5.95
C THR A 83 7.37 3.93 -6.18
N LYS A 84 8.07 4.82 -5.48
CA LYS A 84 9.54 4.94 -5.57
C LYS A 84 10.26 3.70 -5.04
N ILE A 85 9.80 3.14 -3.93
CA ILE A 85 10.38 1.92 -3.33
C ILE A 85 10.16 0.71 -4.23
N LEU A 86 9.01 0.59 -4.88
CA LEU A 86 8.70 -0.52 -5.79
C LEU A 86 9.65 -0.63 -6.99
N LYS A 87 10.38 0.43 -7.34
CA LYS A 87 11.45 0.38 -8.35
C LYS A 87 12.65 -0.46 -7.92
N GLN A 88 12.82 -0.68 -6.60
CA GLN A 88 13.89 -1.51 -6.03
C GLN A 88 13.50 -2.99 -5.91
N VAL A 89 12.22 -3.31 -6.14
CA VAL A 89 11.71 -4.68 -6.01
C VAL A 89 12.12 -5.50 -7.23
N THR A 90 13.02 -6.43 -7.00
CA THR A 90 13.44 -7.43 -7.97
C THR A 90 12.62 -8.69 -7.74
N GLY A 91 11.78 -9.06 -8.58
CA GLY A 91 10.89 -10.22 -8.47
C GLY A 91 9.70 -10.02 -9.40
N ASN A 92 9.26 -11.11 -10.01
CA ASN A 92 8.19 -11.08 -11.01
C ASN A 92 7.06 -12.06 -10.64
N HIS A 93 6.81 -12.24 -9.34
CA HIS A 93 5.67 -13.02 -8.88
C HIS A 93 4.38 -12.27 -9.14
N ARG A 94 3.30 -13.00 -9.41
CA ARG A 94 1.98 -12.44 -9.71
C ARG A 94 1.53 -11.43 -8.66
N GLU A 95 1.69 -11.75 -7.37
CA GLU A 95 1.33 -10.85 -6.26
C GLU A 95 2.07 -9.50 -6.31
N VAL A 96 3.38 -9.54 -6.61
CA VAL A 96 4.21 -8.32 -6.76
C VAL A 96 3.71 -7.47 -7.91
N HIS A 97 3.34 -8.09 -9.04
CA HIS A 97 2.84 -7.38 -10.20
C HIS A 97 1.47 -6.73 -9.93
N GLU A 98 0.55 -7.48 -9.36
CA GLU A 98 -0.79 -6.97 -8.99
C GLU A 98 -0.68 -5.81 -7.99
N PHE A 99 0.19 -5.94 -6.99
CA PHE A 99 0.41 -4.87 -6.03
C PHE A 99 1.10 -3.64 -6.64
N LYS A 100 2.07 -3.82 -7.53
CA LYS A 100 2.69 -2.70 -8.28
C LYS A 100 1.64 -1.91 -9.07
N ASN A 101 0.74 -2.60 -9.75
CA ASN A 101 -0.35 -1.96 -10.50
C ASN A 101 -1.28 -1.18 -9.56
N LEU A 102 -1.72 -1.79 -8.46
CA LEU A 102 -2.57 -1.12 -7.48
C LEU A 102 -1.92 0.16 -6.92
N VAL A 103 -0.65 0.09 -6.54
CA VAL A 103 0.06 1.26 -5.99
C VAL A 103 0.23 2.36 -7.05
N TYR A 104 0.58 1.98 -8.27
CA TYR A 104 0.73 2.92 -9.37
C TYR A 104 -0.59 3.62 -9.71
N GLU A 105 -1.67 2.86 -9.90
CA GLU A 105 -3.00 3.41 -10.16
C GLU A 105 -3.46 4.31 -9.00
N THR A 106 -3.25 3.90 -7.75
CA THR A 106 -3.59 4.73 -6.60
C THR A 106 -2.79 6.05 -6.59
N TYR A 107 -1.51 6.00 -6.89
CA TYR A 107 -0.68 7.20 -6.99
C TYR A 107 -1.18 8.13 -8.10
N GLU A 108 -1.43 7.61 -9.31
CA GLU A 108 -1.92 8.39 -10.44
C GLU A 108 -3.27 9.07 -10.15
N GLU A 109 -4.20 8.35 -9.50
CA GLU A 109 -5.50 8.91 -9.13
C GLU A 109 -5.40 9.97 -8.01
N THR A 110 -4.43 9.86 -7.10
CA THR A 110 -4.38 10.70 -5.89
C THR A 110 -3.29 11.78 -5.91
N LYS A 111 -2.37 11.79 -6.86
CA LYS A 111 -1.22 12.72 -6.89
C LYS A 111 -1.59 14.20 -6.94
N LEU A 112 -2.77 14.53 -7.44
CA LEU A 112 -3.29 15.91 -7.51
C LEU A 112 -4.34 16.20 -6.45
N PHE A 113 -4.62 15.28 -5.54
CA PHE A 113 -5.60 15.51 -4.48
C PHE A 113 -5.10 16.57 -3.50
N ALA A 114 -6.01 17.44 -3.10
CA ALA A 114 -5.81 18.30 -1.95
C ALA A 114 -5.84 17.47 -0.68
N THR A 115 -5.15 17.96 0.34
CA THR A 115 -5.11 17.32 1.67
C THR A 115 -5.56 18.34 2.72
N SER A 116 -6.46 17.89 3.58
CA SER A 116 -6.91 18.62 4.77
C SER A 116 -6.85 17.69 5.98
N GLU A 117 -6.74 18.25 7.17
CA GLU A 117 -6.63 17.45 8.39
C GLU A 117 -7.58 17.95 9.47
N SER A 118 -8.07 17.02 10.27
CA SER A 118 -8.68 17.28 11.57
C SER A 118 -7.81 16.72 12.70
N LYS A 119 -8.35 16.67 13.90
CA LYS A 119 -7.61 16.14 15.05
C LYS A 119 -7.21 14.67 14.86
N HIS A 120 -8.12 13.83 14.33
CA HIS A 120 -7.91 12.39 14.23
C HIS A 120 -7.97 11.85 12.80
N PHE A 121 -8.18 12.71 11.78
CA PHE A 121 -8.36 12.28 10.39
C PHE A 121 -7.52 13.13 9.43
N ILE A 122 -7.12 12.48 8.31
CA ILE A 122 -6.54 13.11 7.13
C ILE A 122 -7.53 12.88 5.98
N TYR A 123 -7.88 13.95 5.27
CA TYR A 123 -8.80 13.90 4.12
C TYR A 123 -8.03 14.18 2.85
N ARG A 124 -8.19 13.33 1.84
CA ARG A 124 -7.71 13.56 0.48
C ARG A 124 -8.89 13.60 -0.47
N TYR A 125 -8.90 14.56 -1.35
CA TYR A 125 -10.06 14.83 -2.22
C TYR A 125 -9.66 15.63 -3.44
N GLN A 126 -10.48 15.57 -4.48
CA GLN A 126 -10.30 16.42 -5.65
C GLN A 126 -10.64 17.88 -5.28
N LYS A 127 -9.69 18.79 -5.52
CA LYS A 127 -9.85 20.22 -5.22
C LYS A 127 -11.05 20.79 -6.00
N GLY A 128 -11.82 21.65 -5.35
CA GLY A 128 -13.00 22.31 -5.92
C GLY A 128 -14.30 21.75 -5.34
N SER A 129 -15.00 20.90 -6.07
CA SER A 129 -16.33 20.39 -5.68
C SER A 129 -16.38 19.66 -4.34
N ASP A 130 -15.31 18.97 -3.99
CA ASP A 130 -15.27 18.10 -2.82
C ASP A 130 -14.76 18.78 -1.54
N GLU A 131 -14.32 20.03 -1.62
CA GLU A 131 -13.86 20.78 -0.43
C GLU A 131 -14.93 20.89 0.65
N ILE A 132 -16.19 21.07 0.24
CA ILE A 132 -17.32 21.15 1.18
C ILE A 132 -17.52 19.87 1.97
N LEU A 133 -17.17 18.71 1.40
CA LEU A 133 -17.33 17.42 2.05
C LEU A 133 -16.47 17.31 3.33
N VAL A 134 -15.27 17.92 3.30
CA VAL A 134 -14.32 17.87 4.44
C VAL A 134 -14.96 18.46 5.70
N HIS A 135 -15.70 19.56 5.58
CA HIS A 135 -16.34 20.18 6.71
C HIS A 135 -17.37 19.26 7.39
N TYR A 136 -18.19 18.59 6.61
CA TYR A 136 -19.20 17.66 7.13
C TYR A 136 -18.58 16.34 7.58
N ALA A 137 -17.62 15.80 6.81
CA ALA A 137 -16.87 14.59 7.17
C ALA A 137 -16.17 14.77 8.52
N THR A 138 -15.54 15.91 8.74
CA THR A 138 -14.90 16.22 10.02
C THR A 138 -15.88 16.17 11.18
N LYS A 139 -17.06 16.82 11.05
CA LYS A 139 -18.08 16.81 12.10
C LYS A 139 -18.54 15.38 12.44
N VAL A 140 -18.81 14.58 11.42
CA VAL A 140 -19.30 13.22 11.58
C VAL A 140 -18.23 12.31 12.16
N LEU A 141 -17.04 12.31 11.58
CA LEU A 141 -15.97 11.38 11.97
C LEU A 141 -15.39 11.70 13.35
N GLU A 142 -15.22 12.98 13.71
CA GLU A 142 -14.77 13.36 15.05
C GLU A 142 -15.81 12.99 16.13
N LYS A 143 -17.10 13.04 15.79
CA LYS A 143 -18.18 12.52 16.65
C LYS A 143 -18.11 11.01 16.74
N SER A 144 -17.97 10.32 15.60
CA SER A 144 -17.86 8.86 15.54
C SER A 144 -16.62 8.35 16.30
N TYR A 145 -15.47 9.05 16.18
CA TYR A 145 -14.27 8.74 16.96
C TYR A 145 -14.54 8.67 18.46
N LYS A 146 -15.25 9.66 19.01
CA LYS A 146 -15.57 9.70 20.43
C LYS A 146 -16.56 8.60 20.85
N ILE A 147 -17.62 8.41 20.06
CA ILE A 147 -18.70 7.46 20.37
C ILE A 147 -18.21 6.03 20.21
N LEU A 148 -17.68 5.69 19.05
CA LEU A 148 -17.24 4.33 18.75
C LEU A 148 -15.98 3.97 19.53
N GLY A 149 -15.09 4.94 19.77
CA GLY A 149 -13.94 4.75 20.66
C GLY A 149 -14.33 4.32 22.05
N LYS A 150 -15.40 4.91 22.60
CA LYS A 150 -15.97 4.49 23.89
C LYS A 150 -16.63 3.12 23.82
N ILE A 151 -17.47 2.87 22.80
CA ILE A 151 -18.19 1.60 22.62
C ILE A 151 -17.21 0.43 22.48
N PHE A 152 -16.21 0.59 21.62
CA PHE A 152 -15.25 -0.47 21.33
C PHE A 152 -14.02 -0.45 22.26
N ASN A 153 -13.92 0.50 23.19
CA ASN A 153 -12.73 0.71 24.03
C ASN A 153 -11.44 0.68 23.21
N TYR A 154 -11.45 1.43 22.10
CA TYR A 154 -10.32 1.51 21.18
C TYR A 154 -10.28 2.87 20.47
N TYR A 155 -9.14 3.52 20.55
CA TYR A 155 -8.88 4.81 19.89
C TYR A 155 -7.64 4.67 19.00
N PRO A 156 -7.78 4.85 17.66
CA PRO A 156 -6.61 4.90 16.78
C PRO A 156 -5.61 5.96 17.25
N LYS A 157 -4.34 5.60 17.34
CA LYS A 157 -3.27 6.53 17.72
C LYS A 157 -2.84 7.42 16.57
N GLU A 158 -2.84 6.86 15.36
CA GLU A 158 -2.53 7.57 14.14
C GLU A 158 -3.80 8.18 13.54
N LYS A 159 -3.64 9.28 12.80
CA LYS A 159 -4.76 9.84 12.04
C LYS A 159 -5.23 8.86 10.98
N VAL A 160 -6.53 8.72 10.85
CA VAL A 160 -7.17 7.83 9.85
C VAL A 160 -7.26 8.54 8.51
N LEU A 161 -6.75 7.90 7.47
CA LEU A 161 -6.83 8.43 6.11
C LEU A 161 -8.22 8.15 5.51
N VAL A 162 -8.83 9.20 4.96
CA VAL A 162 -10.10 9.18 4.25
C VAL A 162 -9.88 9.80 2.86
N GLU A 163 -10.21 9.05 1.81
CA GLU A 163 -10.03 9.49 0.43
C GLU A 163 -11.37 9.52 -0.29
N PHE A 164 -11.69 10.69 -0.91
CA PHE A 164 -12.87 10.88 -1.75
C PHE A 164 -12.46 10.81 -3.21
N TYR A 165 -12.98 9.82 -3.93
CA TYR A 165 -12.69 9.59 -5.34
C TYR A 165 -13.75 10.22 -6.24
N PRO A 166 -13.35 10.84 -7.36
CA PRO A 166 -14.27 11.66 -8.15
C PRO A 166 -15.39 10.87 -8.85
N ASN A 167 -15.22 9.57 -9.08
CA ASN A 167 -16.17 8.72 -9.79
C ASN A 167 -15.93 7.23 -9.50
N ARG A 168 -16.80 6.38 -10.07
CA ARG A 168 -16.73 4.92 -9.93
C ARG A 168 -15.49 4.32 -10.60
N GLU A 169 -15.07 4.89 -11.71
CA GLU A 169 -13.90 4.46 -12.48
C GLU A 169 -12.63 4.61 -11.67
N SER A 170 -12.42 5.80 -11.08
CA SER A 170 -11.29 6.04 -10.16
C SER A 170 -11.34 5.11 -8.95
N PHE A 171 -12.53 4.92 -8.37
CA PHE A 171 -12.71 4.05 -7.21
C PHE A 171 -12.44 2.57 -7.54
N SER A 172 -12.84 2.09 -8.72
CA SER A 172 -12.55 0.72 -9.18
C SER A 172 -11.05 0.45 -9.31
N LYS A 173 -10.28 1.39 -9.87
CA LYS A 173 -8.83 1.24 -10.05
C LYS A 173 -8.05 1.04 -8.75
N ILE A 174 -8.51 1.65 -7.67
CA ILE A 174 -7.80 1.68 -6.37
C ILE A 174 -8.36 0.69 -5.35
N SER A 175 -9.44 0.03 -5.68
CA SER A 175 -10.12 -0.96 -4.84
C SER A 175 -10.01 -2.36 -5.45
N PRO A 176 -10.35 -3.42 -4.73
CA PRO A 176 -10.41 -4.76 -5.30
C PRO A 176 -11.68 -5.02 -6.12
N LEU A 177 -12.55 -4.01 -6.29
CA LEU A 177 -13.84 -4.13 -6.95
C LEU A 177 -13.74 -3.70 -8.41
N THR A 178 -14.31 -4.50 -9.31
CA THR A 178 -14.50 -4.11 -10.70
C THR A 178 -15.68 -3.12 -10.83
N LEU A 179 -15.79 -2.47 -11.98
CA LEU A 179 -16.95 -1.60 -12.26
C LEU A 179 -18.28 -2.38 -12.21
N ASP A 180 -18.27 -3.63 -12.64
CA ASP A 180 -19.45 -4.50 -12.59
C ASP A 180 -19.81 -4.85 -11.14
N ASP A 181 -18.83 -5.18 -10.29
CA ASP A 181 -19.05 -5.40 -8.86
C ASP A 181 -19.67 -4.18 -8.19
N ILE A 182 -19.16 -2.98 -8.48
CA ILE A 182 -19.67 -1.71 -7.97
C ILE A 182 -21.10 -1.45 -8.46
N ALA A 183 -21.37 -1.72 -9.74
CA ALA A 183 -22.70 -1.51 -10.32
C ALA A 183 -23.74 -2.48 -9.74
N ILE A 184 -23.39 -3.74 -9.56
CA ILE A 184 -24.27 -4.79 -9.03
C ILE A 184 -24.52 -4.62 -7.53
N SER A 185 -23.45 -4.38 -6.74
CA SER A 185 -23.56 -4.26 -5.29
C SER A 185 -24.07 -2.90 -4.82
N GLY A 186 -23.91 -1.86 -5.65
CA GLY A 186 -24.15 -0.47 -5.25
C GLY A 186 -23.11 0.06 -4.26
N THR A 187 -21.93 -0.57 -4.17
CA THR A 187 -20.86 -0.16 -3.25
C THR A 187 -20.38 1.26 -3.58
N VAL A 188 -20.42 2.13 -2.60
CA VAL A 188 -20.00 3.55 -2.71
C VAL A 188 -18.83 3.90 -1.80
N ALA A 189 -18.48 3.00 -0.88
CA ALA A 189 -17.36 3.18 0.04
C ALA A 189 -16.76 1.82 0.42
N LEU A 190 -15.54 1.84 0.92
CA LEU A 190 -14.81 0.64 1.34
C LEU A 190 -13.73 1.01 2.36
N CYS A 191 -13.67 0.25 3.45
CA CYS A 191 -12.57 0.30 4.40
C CYS A 191 -11.55 -0.79 4.08
N LYS A 192 -10.41 -0.43 3.47
CA LYS A 192 -9.33 -1.37 3.13
C LYS A 192 -7.97 -0.68 3.10
N TYR A 193 -6.89 -1.45 3.15
CA TYR A 193 -5.52 -0.94 3.10
C TYR A 193 -5.23 0.13 4.16
N ASN A 194 -5.79 -0.03 5.37
CA ASN A 194 -5.66 0.88 6.51
C ASN A 194 -6.22 2.30 6.23
N ARG A 195 -7.20 2.43 5.34
CA ARG A 195 -7.87 3.69 5.00
C ARG A 195 -9.33 3.50 4.65
N ILE A 196 -10.07 4.60 4.66
CA ILE A 196 -11.45 4.67 4.18
C ILE A 196 -11.43 5.30 2.79
N MET A 197 -12.02 4.63 1.82
CA MET A 197 -12.17 5.08 0.44
C MET A 197 -13.63 5.25 0.11
N MET A 198 -14.01 6.33 -0.56
CA MET A 198 -15.40 6.67 -0.84
C MET A 198 -15.53 7.35 -2.20
N ILE A 199 -16.58 7.02 -2.94
CA ILE A 199 -16.96 7.76 -4.14
C ILE A 199 -17.58 9.08 -3.71
N SER A 200 -17.15 10.20 -4.30
CA SER A 200 -17.72 11.53 -4.02
C SER A 200 -19.24 11.53 -4.23
N PRO A 201 -20.02 11.92 -3.24
CA PRO A 201 -21.47 11.97 -3.39
C PRO A 201 -21.93 12.91 -4.52
N GLY A 202 -21.11 13.91 -4.86
CA GLY A 202 -21.39 14.84 -5.96
C GLY A 202 -21.28 14.23 -7.35
N SER A 203 -20.65 13.06 -7.49
CA SER A 203 -20.49 12.38 -8.77
C SER A 203 -21.64 11.43 -9.13
N LEU A 204 -22.56 11.19 -8.21
CA LEU A 204 -23.66 10.25 -8.40
C LEU A 204 -24.96 11.01 -8.74
N VAL A 205 -25.67 10.54 -9.75
CA VAL A 205 -26.96 11.12 -10.21
C VAL A 205 -28.01 11.09 -9.10
N ARG A 206 -27.99 10.04 -8.29
CA ARG A 206 -28.82 9.95 -7.08
C ARG A 206 -27.92 10.04 -5.87
N GLY A 207 -28.15 11.01 -5.02
CA GLY A 207 -27.46 11.14 -3.75
C GLY A 207 -27.69 9.92 -2.86
N TYR A 208 -26.78 9.68 -1.94
CA TYR A 208 -26.88 8.65 -0.89
C TYR A 208 -26.53 9.26 0.46
N ASN A 209 -26.86 8.56 1.54
CA ASN A 209 -26.54 9.05 2.87
C ASN A 209 -25.03 8.84 3.18
N TRP A 210 -24.19 9.61 2.51
CA TRP A 210 -22.74 9.47 2.56
C TRP A 210 -22.14 9.68 3.96
N MET A 211 -22.79 10.47 4.81
CA MET A 211 -22.32 10.69 6.18
C MET A 211 -22.52 9.46 7.05
N ASP A 212 -23.64 8.76 6.92
CA ASP A 212 -23.85 7.49 7.60
C ASP A 212 -22.93 6.40 7.03
N THR A 213 -22.77 6.36 5.70
CA THR A 213 -21.81 5.47 5.06
C THR A 213 -20.40 5.69 5.60
N LEU A 214 -19.98 6.95 5.75
CA LEU A 214 -18.67 7.29 6.28
C LEU A 214 -18.48 6.81 7.73
N SER A 215 -19.51 6.94 8.57
CA SER A 215 -19.50 6.43 9.94
C SER A 215 -19.49 4.90 9.96
N HIS A 216 -20.17 4.24 9.02
CA HIS A 216 -20.16 2.80 8.83
C HIS A 216 -18.76 2.29 8.47
N GLU A 217 -18.11 2.89 7.49
CA GLU A 217 -16.74 2.52 7.11
C GLU A 217 -15.73 2.77 8.24
N TYR A 218 -15.93 3.82 9.03
CA TYR A 218 -15.10 4.05 10.20
C TYR A 218 -15.32 2.98 11.28
N THR A 219 -16.53 2.41 11.38
CA THR A 219 -16.78 1.26 12.26
C THR A 219 -15.97 0.04 11.82
N HIS A 220 -15.95 -0.26 10.50
CA HIS A 220 -15.10 -1.31 9.94
C HIS A 220 -13.61 -1.04 10.23
N TYR A 221 -13.17 0.20 10.10
CA TYR A 221 -11.78 0.58 10.43
C TYR A 221 -11.42 0.23 11.88
N ILE A 222 -12.24 0.64 12.85
CA ILE A 222 -12.00 0.36 14.28
C ILE A 222 -12.00 -1.14 14.54
N LEU A 223 -12.98 -1.86 14.01
CA LEU A 223 -13.10 -3.31 14.20
C LEU A 223 -11.87 -4.05 13.62
N THR A 224 -11.46 -3.70 12.40
CA THR A 224 -10.28 -4.28 11.76
C THR A 224 -9.00 -4.01 12.58
N LYS A 225 -8.78 -2.78 13.00
CA LYS A 225 -7.61 -2.42 13.82
C LYS A 225 -7.62 -3.15 15.17
N LYS A 226 -8.74 -3.17 15.85
CA LYS A 226 -8.87 -3.81 17.18
C LYS A 226 -8.71 -5.32 17.11
N SER A 227 -9.27 -5.97 16.11
CA SER A 227 -9.20 -7.43 15.91
C SER A 227 -7.90 -7.87 15.22
N ARG A 228 -7.04 -6.94 14.78
CA ARG A 228 -5.89 -7.22 13.92
C ARG A 228 -6.32 -7.99 12.66
N ASN A 229 -7.38 -7.49 12.02
CA ASN A 229 -7.97 -8.05 10.80
C ASN A 229 -8.43 -9.52 10.93
N ASN A 230 -8.67 -10.00 12.14
CA ASN A 230 -9.18 -11.35 12.43
C ASN A 230 -10.70 -11.29 12.70
N LEU A 231 -11.44 -10.68 11.79
CA LEU A 231 -12.90 -10.67 11.83
C LEU A 231 -13.48 -11.87 11.08
N PRO A 232 -14.63 -12.42 11.54
CA PRO A 232 -15.36 -13.39 10.75
C PRO A 232 -15.79 -12.80 9.40
N LEU A 233 -15.80 -13.61 8.34
CA LEU A 233 -16.14 -13.17 6.97
C LEU A 233 -17.55 -12.55 6.82
N TRP A 234 -18.45 -12.83 7.75
CA TRP A 234 -19.83 -12.32 7.74
C TRP A 234 -19.99 -10.95 8.46
N MET A 235 -18.93 -10.41 9.00
CA MET A 235 -18.93 -9.13 9.72
C MET A 235 -18.28 -8.02 8.88
#